data_0e1c111b18a4a10e7df41b54a77a80e6
#
_entry.id   0e1c111b18a4a10e7df41b54a77a80e6
#
_cell.length_a   1.000
_cell.length_b   1.000
_cell.length_c   1.000
_cell.angle_alpha   90.00
_cell.angle_beta   90.00
_cell.angle_gamma   90.00
#
_symmetry.space_group_name_H-M   'P 1'
#
loop_
_entity.id
_entity.type
_entity.pdbx_description
1 polymer ?
#
loop_
_entity_poly.entity_id
_entity_poly.type
_entity_poly.pdbx_seq_one_letter_code
_entity_poly.pdbx_strand_id
1 'polypeptide(L)'
;MILEKLRERKRFTNSEKLIAEYVLKHPEQLYQLSVEELGKETYTSKATVIRLCKKLEVNSYQEFKRQVEFEYNELSRISSLLKDEPVDENSTYQDIVKVIPTIYDKSIVQTRLDLDQNKMIQVINRLSQAKRISIYGTGISYTIASQAAFKIMTLGKECDAHSGINEHFILSQKNSRQCVAILISFTGNNSEMIKIAKYLKKAGIYVIAIGGKKGELQNYCDIYLNVYSSQDILSLEVNTSFTATMYVLDVIFVSLLVKDYQSNVTTTLKVIDFENKK
;
A
#
# COMPACT_ATOMS: atom_id res chain seq x y z
N MET A 1 2.21 10.22 1.29
CA MET A 1 3.32 10.86 2.07
C MET A 1 3.24 12.38 2.00
N ILE A 2 3.55 13.07 3.08
CA ILE A 2 3.65 14.55 3.09
C ILE A 2 4.81 15.02 2.23
N LEU A 3 5.99 14.39 2.38
CA LEU A 3 7.16 14.73 1.57
C LEU A 3 6.90 14.57 0.06
N GLU A 4 6.10 13.59 -0.33
CA GLU A 4 5.70 13.43 -1.74
C GLU A 4 4.74 14.51 -2.20
N LYS A 5 3.68 14.81 -1.41
CA LYS A 5 2.76 15.92 -1.70
C LYS A 5 3.51 17.26 -1.84
N LEU A 6 4.55 17.48 -1.02
CA LEU A 6 5.42 18.66 -1.12
C LEU A 6 6.27 18.66 -2.40
N ARG A 7 6.75 17.49 -2.87
CA ARG A 7 7.50 17.36 -4.15
C ARG A 7 6.60 17.60 -5.36
N GLU A 8 5.39 17.04 -5.36
CA GLU A 8 4.43 17.19 -6.46
C GLU A 8 3.93 18.64 -6.62
N ARG A 9 3.92 19.43 -5.55
CA ARG A 9 3.52 20.86 -5.52
C ARG A 9 2.17 21.14 -6.19
N LYS A 10 1.28 20.13 -6.29
CA LYS A 10 -0.01 20.27 -6.95
C LYS A 10 -0.87 21.31 -6.24
N ARG A 11 -1.38 22.30 -7.02
CA ARG A 11 -2.23 23.40 -6.53
C ARG A 11 -1.57 24.34 -5.50
N PHE A 12 -0.23 24.36 -5.38
CA PHE A 12 0.46 25.29 -4.48
C PHE A 12 0.63 26.65 -5.12
N THR A 13 0.38 27.69 -4.31
CA THR A 13 0.73 29.09 -4.65
C THR A 13 2.25 29.27 -4.62
N ASN A 14 2.77 30.38 -5.16
CA ASN A 14 4.20 30.64 -5.14
C ASN A 14 4.77 30.66 -3.71
N SER A 15 4.07 31.29 -2.76
CA SER A 15 4.49 31.29 -1.35
C SER A 15 4.46 29.89 -0.72
N GLU A 16 3.48 29.05 -1.04
CA GLU A 16 3.41 27.67 -0.57
C GLU A 16 4.53 26.80 -1.18
N LYS A 17 4.94 27.09 -2.42
CA LYS A 17 6.09 26.42 -3.06
C LYS A 17 7.42 26.74 -2.34
N LEU A 18 7.61 27.98 -1.88
CA LEU A 18 8.80 28.35 -1.10
C LEU A 18 8.86 27.56 0.21
N ILE A 19 7.73 27.40 0.92
CA ILE A 19 7.67 26.59 2.13
C ILE A 19 7.99 25.13 1.80
N ALA A 20 7.38 24.58 0.76
CA ALA A 20 7.62 23.19 0.35
C ALA A 20 9.09 22.95 -0.01
N GLU A 21 9.72 23.90 -0.71
CA GLU A 21 11.13 23.83 -1.09
C GLU A 21 12.05 23.85 0.12
N TYR A 22 11.81 24.74 1.08
CA TYR A 22 12.57 24.79 2.31
C TYR A 22 12.47 23.49 3.11
N VAL A 23 11.24 22.99 3.32
CA VAL A 23 11.00 21.75 4.07
C VAL A 23 11.66 20.54 3.40
N LEU A 24 11.63 20.45 2.07
CA LEU A 24 12.29 19.37 1.34
C LEU A 24 13.81 19.45 1.40
N LYS A 25 14.37 20.65 1.50
CA LYS A 25 15.81 20.89 1.54
C LYS A 25 16.40 20.76 2.96
N HIS A 26 15.60 21.10 3.97
CA HIS A 26 16.02 21.16 5.38
C HIS A 26 15.02 20.46 6.32
N PRO A 27 14.65 19.19 6.05
CA PRO A 27 13.65 18.49 6.85
C PRO A 27 14.06 18.30 8.30
N GLU A 28 15.37 18.14 8.56
CA GLU A 28 15.95 18.00 9.90
C GLU A 28 15.84 19.28 10.74
N GLN A 29 15.80 20.46 10.12
CA GLN A 29 15.69 21.75 10.81
C GLN A 29 14.24 22.10 11.16
N LEU A 30 13.28 21.55 10.42
CA LEU A 30 11.86 21.84 10.60
C LEU A 30 11.39 21.56 12.03
N TYR A 31 11.94 20.54 12.67
CA TYR A 31 11.56 20.17 14.04
C TYR A 31 11.77 21.28 15.05
N GLN A 32 12.83 22.09 14.89
CA GLN A 32 13.18 23.18 15.81
C GLN A 32 12.39 24.46 15.55
N LEU A 33 11.82 24.62 14.35
CA LEU A 33 11.16 25.87 13.95
C LEU A 33 9.72 25.96 14.47
N SER A 34 9.36 27.10 15.00
CA SER A 34 7.97 27.51 15.18
C SER A 34 7.32 27.83 13.84
N VAL A 35 5.99 27.96 13.81
CA VAL A 35 5.27 28.33 12.59
C VAL A 35 5.62 29.74 12.10
N GLU A 36 5.94 30.63 13.05
CA GLU A 36 6.40 32.00 12.78
C GLU A 36 7.81 32.02 12.18
N GLU A 37 8.71 31.21 12.73
CA GLU A 37 10.10 31.09 12.25
C GLU A 37 10.13 30.47 10.86
N LEU A 38 9.38 29.40 10.60
CA LEU A 38 9.26 28.82 9.24
C LEU A 38 8.73 29.86 8.25
N GLY A 39 7.76 30.67 8.66
CA GLY A 39 7.26 31.79 7.83
C GLY A 39 8.36 32.77 7.49
N LYS A 40 9.22 33.16 8.46
CA LYS A 40 10.37 34.07 8.25
C LYS A 40 11.41 33.44 7.32
N GLU A 41 11.83 32.20 7.57
CA GLU A 41 12.83 31.49 6.75
C GLU A 41 12.40 31.33 5.30
N THR A 42 11.10 31.25 5.06
CA THR A 42 10.55 31.10 3.71
C THR A 42 10.01 32.38 3.10
N TYR A 43 10.23 33.53 3.73
CA TYR A 43 9.68 34.83 3.31
C TYR A 43 8.17 34.81 3.12
N THR A 44 7.47 34.07 3.99
CA THR A 44 6.01 33.92 3.95
C THR A 44 5.39 34.28 5.30
N SER A 45 4.06 34.23 5.38
CA SER A 45 3.36 34.50 6.64
C SER A 45 3.00 33.20 7.36
N LYS A 46 2.85 33.25 8.70
CA LYS A 46 2.23 32.19 9.51
C LYS A 46 0.95 31.66 8.90
N ALA A 47 0.10 32.56 8.39
CA ALA A 47 -1.17 32.19 7.77
C ALA A 47 -0.97 31.32 6.50
N THR A 48 0.10 31.56 5.75
CA THR A 48 0.45 30.77 4.56
C THR A 48 0.90 29.37 4.95
N VAL A 49 1.71 29.24 6.02
CA VAL A 49 2.13 27.93 6.55
C VAL A 49 0.92 27.10 6.98
N ILE A 50 0.02 27.71 7.77
CA ILE A 50 -1.20 27.01 8.23
C ILE A 50 -2.10 26.61 7.06
N ARG A 51 -2.18 27.45 6.01
CA ARG A 51 -2.94 27.13 4.80
C ARG A 51 -2.36 25.94 4.05
N LEU A 52 -1.01 25.86 3.96
CA LEU A 52 -0.32 24.72 3.38
C LEU A 52 -0.61 23.44 4.19
N CYS A 53 -0.54 23.48 5.53
CA CYS A 53 -0.90 22.33 6.36
C CYS A 53 -2.32 21.81 6.06
N LYS A 54 -3.31 22.69 5.95
CA LYS A 54 -4.68 22.33 5.58
C LYS A 54 -4.76 21.68 4.18
N LYS A 55 -4.01 22.19 3.19
CA LYS A 55 -3.94 21.60 1.84
C LYS A 55 -3.29 20.21 1.85
N LEU A 56 -2.37 19.98 2.77
CA LEU A 56 -1.72 18.68 2.98
C LEU A 56 -2.59 17.73 3.82
N GLU A 57 -3.79 18.18 4.23
CA GLU A 57 -4.74 17.41 5.04
C GLU A 57 -4.21 17.07 6.44
N VAL A 58 -3.40 17.96 7.02
CA VAL A 58 -2.93 17.86 8.41
C VAL A 58 -3.63 18.88 9.29
N ASN A 59 -4.02 18.45 10.49
CA ASN A 59 -4.88 19.23 11.39
C ASN A 59 -4.14 20.39 12.08
N SER A 60 -2.82 20.28 12.23
CA SER A 60 -2.01 21.29 12.91
C SER A 60 -0.58 21.36 12.38
N TYR A 61 0.12 22.47 12.66
CA TYR A 61 1.54 22.60 12.36
C TYR A 61 2.40 21.61 13.13
N GLN A 62 2.03 21.26 14.36
CA GLN A 62 2.74 20.25 15.16
C GLN A 62 2.61 18.86 14.53
N GLU A 63 1.43 18.52 14.05
CA GLU A 63 1.22 17.28 13.32
C GLU A 63 2.01 17.25 12.02
N PHE A 64 2.04 18.36 11.28
CA PHE A 64 2.85 18.51 10.07
C PHE A 64 4.33 18.23 10.35
N LYS A 65 4.91 18.88 11.39
CA LYS A 65 6.31 18.65 11.79
C LYS A 65 6.58 17.18 12.10
N ARG A 66 5.74 16.59 12.95
CA ARG A 66 5.88 15.18 13.36
C ARG A 66 5.83 14.21 12.18
N GLN A 67 4.92 14.45 11.23
CA GLN A 67 4.80 13.59 10.05
C GLN A 67 5.98 13.76 9.09
N VAL A 68 6.47 14.98 8.87
CA VAL A 68 7.67 15.22 8.05
C VAL A 68 8.89 14.57 8.70
N GLU A 69 9.10 14.73 10.01
CA GLU A 69 10.20 14.13 10.76
C GLU A 69 10.16 12.59 10.67
N PHE A 70 8.99 12.01 10.91
CA PHE A 70 8.81 10.57 10.82
C PHE A 70 9.15 10.04 9.42
N GLU A 71 8.59 10.65 8.37
CA GLU A 71 8.85 10.25 6.99
C GLU A 71 10.34 10.43 6.62
N TYR A 72 10.96 11.54 7.04
CA TYR A 72 12.38 11.82 6.77
C TYR A 72 13.30 10.81 7.45
N ASN A 73 13.09 10.54 8.73
CA ASN A 73 13.91 9.60 9.49
C ASN A 73 13.83 8.18 8.93
N GLU A 74 12.62 7.71 8.58
CA GLU A 74 12.42 6.41 7.95
C GLU A 74 13.13 6.32 6.59
N LEU A 75 13.00 7.34 5.75
CA LEU A 75 13.63 7.37 4.43
C LEU A 75 15.16 7.51 4.54
N SER A 76 15.67 8.31 5.45
CA SER A 76 17.11 8.48 5.67
C SER A 76 17.77 7.21 6.17
N ARG A 77 17.11 6.48 7.11
CA ARG A 77 17.57 5.18 7.58
C ARG A 77 17.72 4.19 6.41
N ILE A 78 16.73 4.14 5.54
CA ILE A 78 16.76 3.24 4.38
C ILE A 78 17.80 3.68 3.36
N SER A 79 17.86 4.98 3.06
CA SER A 79 18.82 5.53 2.09
C SER A 79 20.28 5.33 2.51
N SER A 80 20.56 5.40 3.80
CA SER A 80 21.92 5.13 4.31
C SER A 80 22.35 3.66 4.17
N LEU A 81 21.39 2.74 4.06
CA LEU A 81 21.62 1.30 3.94
C LEU A 81 21.70 0.81 2.49
N LEU A 82 21.20 1.59 1.54
CA LEU A 82 21.15 1.22 0.12
C LEU A 82 21.95 2.22 -0.71
N LYS A 83 23.00 1.73 -1.38
CA LYS A 83 23.57 2.37 -2.56
C LYS A 83 22.57 2.27 -3.71
N ASP A 84 22.75 3.07 -4.78
CA ASP A 84 21.89 3.05 -5.96
C ASP A 84 21.81 1.65 -6.63
N GLU A 85 22.89 0.87 -6.52
CA GLU A 85 22.93 -0.55 -6.92
C GLU A 85 23.33 -1.39 -5.71
N PRO A 86 22.37 -2.03 -5.03
CA PRO A 86 22.62 -2.77 -3.80
C PRO A 86 23.37 -4.09 -4.01
N VAL A 87 23.39 -4.63 -5.23
CA VAL A 87 24.17 -5.82 -5.62
C VAL A 87 24.71 -5.64 -7.04
N ASP A 88 25.92 -6.15 -7.30
CA ASP A 88 26.60 -6.18 -8.59
C ASP A 88 27.27 -7.54 -8.82
N GLU A 89 27.99 -7.69 -9.94
CA GLU A 89 28.71 -8.92 -10.32
C GLU A 89 29.81 -9.34 -9.35
N ASN A 90 30.30 -8.43 -8.51
CA ASN A 90 31.33 -8.67 -7.51
C ASN A 90 30.78 -8.90 -6.11
N SER A 91 29.47 -8.86 -5.96
CA SER A 91 28.81 -9.00 -4.66
C SER A 91 29.00 -10.39 -4.08
N THR A 92 29.54 -10.47 -2.87
CA THR A 92 29.75 -11.72 -2.16
C THR A 92 28.45 -12.23 -1.50
N TYR A 93 28.44 -13.49 -1.08
CA TYR A 93 27.35 -14.05 -0.27
C TYR A 93 27.05 -13.19 0.98
N GLN A 94 28.10 -12.70 1.64
CA GLN A 94 27.95 -11.86 2.85
C GLN A 94 27.27 -10.51 2.53
N ASP A 95 27.53 -9.93 1.37
CA ASP A 95 26.89 -8.70 0.91
C ASP A 95 25.42 -8.96 0.61
N ILE A 96 25.10 -10.06 -0.08
CA ILE A 96 23.72 -10.45 -0.40
C ILE A 96 22.89 -10.67 0.86
N VAL A 97 23.41 -11.40 1.86
CA VAL A 97 22.71 -11.66 3.13
C VAL A 97 22.40 -10.35 3.89
N LYS A 98 23.26 -9.34 3.80
CA LYS A 98 23.01 -8.03 4.42
C LYS A 98 22.03 -7.17 3.64
N VAL A 99 22.04 -7.26 2.32
CA VAL A 99 21.23 -6.42 1.42
C VAL A 99 19.77 -6.85 1.38
N ILE A 100 19.48 -8.16 1.34
CA ILE A 100 18.11 -8.67 1.20
C ILE A 100 17.16 -8.16 2.30
N PRO A 101 17.51 -8.21 3.60
CA PRO A 101 16.65 -7.63 4.65
C PRO A 101 16.37 -6.13 4.43
N THR A 102 17.39 -5.38 3.99
CA THR A 102 17.26 -3.94 3.71
C THR A 102 16.30 -3.65 2.57
N ILE A 103 16.31 -4.49 1.51
CA ILE A 103 15.35 -4.39 0.40
C ILE A 103 13.93 -4.63 0.89
N TYR A 104 13.73 -5.64 1.75
CA TYR A 104 12.41 -5.93 2.34
C TYR A 104 11.94 -4.80 3.24
N ASP A 105 12.80 -4.28 4.13
CA ASP A 105 12.51 -3.13 4.97
C ASP A 105 12.09 -1.92 4.13
N LYS A 106 12.85 -1.59 3.08
CA LYS A 106 12.53 -0.49 2.15
C LYS A 106 11.14 -0.69 1.53
N SER A 107 10.85 -1.89 1.06
CA SER A 107 9.57 -2.20 0.41
C SER A 107 8.39 -2.01 1.36
N ILE A 108 8.52 -2.49 2.61
CA ILE A 108 7.49 -2.38 3.63
C ILE A 108 7.31 -0.92 4.06
N VAL A 109 8.41 -0.22 4.37
CA VAL A 109 8.36 1.16 4.87
C VAL A 109 7.80 2.12 3.82
N GLN A 110 8.28 2.04 2.57
CA GLN A 110 7.76 2.87 1.49
C GLN A 110 6.26 2.62 1.25
N THR A 111 5.85 1.34 1.23
CA THR A 111 4.44 1.00 1.08
C THR A 111 3.60 1.53 2.24
N ARG A 112 4.05 1.35 3.49
CA ARG A 112 3.38 1.86 4.70
C ARG A 112 3.17 3.38 4.64
N LEU A 113 4.18 4.12 4.21
CA LEU A 113 4.12 5.57 4.08
C LEU A 113 3.16 6.04 2.98
N ASP A 114 2.99 5.24 1.93
CA ASP A 114 2.13 5.55 0.78
C ASP A 114 0.69 5.07 0.95
N LEU A 115 0.42 4.16 1.89
CA LEU A 115 -0.92 3.65 2.14
C LEU A 115 -1.85 4.73 2.71
N ASP A 116 -2.94 4.98 1.99
CA ASP A 116 -4.02 5.84 2.44
C ASP A 116 -4.88 5.11 3.48
N GLN A 117 -4.89 5.63 4.70
CA GLN A 117 -5.63 5.05 5.83
C GLN A 117 -7.13 4.94 5.53
N ASN A 118 -7.73 5.96 4.90
CA ASN A 118 -9.16 5.96 4.60
C ASN A 118 -9.52 4.89 3.57
N LYS A 119 -8.68 4.73 2.53
CA LYS A 119 -8.85 3.65 1.55
C LYS A 119 -8.71 2.27 2.22
N MET A 120 -7.73 2.08 3.10
CA MET A 120 -7.56 0.82 3.83
C MET A 120 -8.78 0.50 4.70
N ILE A 121 -9.33 1.48 5.43
CA ILE A 121 -10.55 1.30 6.23
C ILE A 121 -11.73 0.91 5.32
N GLN A 122 -11.89 1.56 4.16
CA GLN A 122 -12.93 1.22 3.19
C GLN A 122 -12.77 -0.22 2.66
N VAL A 123 -11.54 -0.63 2.31
CA VAL A 123 -11.22 -1.99 1.87
C VAL A 123 -11.60 -3.01 2.94
N ILE A 124 -11.14 -2.82 4.18
CA ILE A 124 -11.41 -3.72 5.30
C ILE A 124 -12.92 -3.84 5.55
N ASN A 125 -13.65 -2.71 5.56
CA ASN A 125 -15.09 -2.69 5.74
C ASN A 125 -15.80 -3.45 4.61
N ARG A 126 -15.37 -3.25 3.37
CA ARG A 126 -15.97 -3.91 2.22
C ARG A 126 -15.72 -5.42 2.23
N LEU A 127 -14.50 -5.84 2.51
CA LEU A 127 -14.12 -7.26 2.61
C LEU A 127 -14.79 -7.96 3.80
N SER A 128 -14.97 -7.29 4.93
CA SER A 128 -15.67 -7.89 6.09
C SER A 128 -17.12 -8.22 5.79
N GLN A 129 -17.80 -7.41 4.97
CA GLN A 129 -19.20 -7.59 4.58
C GLN A 129 -19.38 -8.50 3.34
N ALA A 130 -18.31 -8.80 2.63
CA ALA A 130 -18.36 -9.64 1.44
C ALA A 130 -18.73 -11.07 1.80
N LYS A 131 -19.64 -11.68 1.01
CA LYS A 131 -19.93 -13.12 1.08
C LYS A 131 -18.86 -13.93 0.35
N ARG A 132 -18.35 -13.40 -0.76
CA ARG A 132 -17.30 -14.04 -1.54
C ARG A 132 -16.22 -13.05 -1.92
N ILE A 133 -14.99 -13.48 -1.81
CA ILE A 133 -13.79 -12.72 -2.18
C ILE A 133 -13.06 -13.53 -3.25
N SER A 134 -12.77 -12.92 -4.40
CA SER A 134 -11.98 -13.55 -5.48
C SER A 134 -10.71 -12.73 -5.70
N ILE A 135 -9.55 -13.37 -5.62
CA ILE A 135 -8.24 -12.70 -5.76
C ILE A 135 -7.63 -13.11 -7.10
N TYR A 136 -7.29 -12.14 -7.93
CA TYR A 136 -6.75 -12.34 -9.26
C TYR A 136 -5.29 -11.92 -9.34
N GLY A 137 -4.45 -12.73 -9.98
CA GLY A 137 -3.05 -12.42 -10.26
C GLY A 137 -2.51 -13.34 -11.34
N THR A 138 -1.44 -12.94 -12.04
CA THR A 138 -0.77 -13.75 -13.05
C THR A 138 0.68 -14.01 -12.67
N GLY A 139 1.23 -15.16 -13.03
CA GLY A 139 2.60 -15.53 -12.69
C GLY A 139 2.83 -15.46 -11.17
N ILE A 140 3.86 -14.73 -10.76
CA ILE A 140 4.22 -14.61 -9.34
C ILE A 140 3.14 -13.90 -8.50
N SER A 141 2.35 -12.99 -9.09
CA SER A 141 1.22 -12.37 -8.40
C SER A 141 0.11 -13.38 -8.06
N TYR A 142 -0.02 -14.47 -8.85
CA TYR A 142 -0.94 -15.54 -8.53
C TYR A 142 -0.51 -16.34 -7.30
N THR A 143 0.79 -16.54 -7.07
CA THR A 143 1.26 -17.22 -5.84
C THR A 143 0.90 -16.41 -4.59
N ILE A 144 1.01 -15.08 -4.66
CA ILE A 144 0.56 -14.19 -3.59
C ILE A 144 -0.97 -14.26 -3.42
N ALA A 145 -1.72 -14.23 -4.54
CA ALA A 145 -3.18 -14.34 -4.51
C ALA A 145 -3.63 -15.63 -3.83
N SER A 146 -3.00 -16.77 -4.15
CA SER A 146 -3.29 -18.07 -3.57
C SER A 146 -3.00 -18.11 -2.06
N GLN A 147 -1.87 -17.56 -1.63
CA GLN A 147 -1.51 -17.48 -0.22
C GLN A 147 -2.50 -16.60 0.55
N ALA A 148 -2.86 -15.43 -0.01
CA ALA A 148 -3.81 -14.52 0.63
C ALA A 148 -5.20 -15.14 0.73
N ALA A 149 -5.66 -15.84 -0.32
CA ALA A 149 -6.93 -16.56 -0.31
C ALA A 149 -6.95 -17.62 0.79
N PHE A 150 -5.88 -18.42 0.91
CA PHE A 150 -5.76 -19.41 1.97
C PHE A 150 -5.85 -18.78 3.38
N LYS A 151 -5.13 -17.69 3.63
CA LYS A 151 -5.20 -16.95 4.91
C LYS A 151 -6.63 -16.47 5.20
N ILE A 152 -7.31 -15.87 4.21
CA ILE A 152 -8.67 -15.34 4.37
C ILE A 152 -9.67 -16.48 4.62
N MET A 153 -9.51 -17.64 3.99
CA MET A 153 -10.35 -18.83 4.27
C MET A 153 -10.23 -19.30 5.71
N THR A 154 -9.07 -19.15 6.38
CA THR A 154 -8.95 -19.49 7.81
C THR A 154 -9.85 -18.66 8.71
N LEU A 155 -10.36 -17.52 8.24
CA LEU A 155 -11.34 -16.69 8.93
C LEU A 155 -12.80 -17.10 8.63
N GLY A 156 -13.02 -18.25 7.99
CA GLY A 156 -14.35 -18.74 7.63
C GLY A 156 -15.02 -18.00 6.47
N LYS A 157 -14.25 -17.23 5.68
CA LYS A 157 -14.77 -16.50 4.51
C LYS A 157 -14.59 -17.31 3.23
N GLU A 158 -15.59 -17.26 2.34
CA GLU A 158 -15.42 -17.80 0.99
C GLU A 158 -14.40 -16.95 0.23
N CYS A 159 -13.24 -17.54 -0.05
CA CYS A 159 -12.17 -16.87 -0.77
C CYS A 159 -11.50 -17.82 -1.76
N ASP A 160 -11.25 -17.38 -2.97
CA ASP A 160 -10.58 -18.13 -4.01
C ASP A 160 -9.56 -17.26 -4.78
N ALA A 161 -8.57 -17.92 -5.39
CA ALA A 161 -7.57 -17.27 -6.20
C ALA A 161 -7.65 -17.75 -7.65
N HIS A 162 -7.45 -16.83 -8.60
CA HIS A 162 -7.53 -17.08 -10.03
C HIS A 162 -6.28 -16.56 -10.74
N SER A 163 -5.72 -17.41 -11.63
CA SER A 163 -4.55 -17.04 -12.45
C SER A 163 -4.92 -16.44 -13.81
N GLY A 164 -6.21 -16.39 -14.13
CA GLY A 164 -6.73 -15.91 -15.41
C GLY A 164 -8.22 -15.59 -15.32
N ILE A 165 -8.82 -15.31 -16.48
CA ILE A 165 -10.22 -14.93 -16.61
C ILE A 165 -11.09 -16.10 -17.01
N ASN A 166 -12.29 -16.17 -16.40
CA ASN A 166 -13.42 -16.92 -16.90
C ASN A 166 -14.61 -15.94 -17.02
N GLU A 167 -14.81 -15.42 -18.23
CA GLU A 167 -15.79 -14.38 -18.50
C GLU A 167 -17.22 -14.87 -18.20
N HIS A 168 -17.54 -16.12 -18.54
CA HIS A 168 -18.83 -16.72 -18.26
C HIS A 168 -19.10 -16.80 -16.77
N PHE A 169 -18.11 -17.25 -15.99
CA PHE A 169 -18.21 -17.31 -14.53
C PHE A 169 -18.45 -15.92 -13.93
N ILE A 170 -17.67 -14.92 -14.34
CA ILE A 170 -17.82 -13.55 -13.84
C ILE A 170 -19.20 -12.99 -14.15
N LEU A 171 -19.65 -13.09 -15.41
CA LEU A 171 -20.91 -12.50 -15.85
C LEU A 171 -22.14 -13.27 -15.37
N SER A 172 -22.00 -14.56 -15.02
CA SER A 172 -23.09 -15.39 -14.50
C SER A 172 -23.27 -15.29 -13.00
N GLN A 173 -22.41 -14.59 -12.27
CA GLN A 173 -22.47 -14.49 -10.81
C GLN A 173 -23.79 -13.87 -10.33
N LYS A 174 -24.57 -14.66 -9.61
CA LYS A 174 -25.73 -14.17 -8.86
C LYS A 174 -25.24 -13.44 -7.61
N ASN A 175 -25.91 -12.34 -7.23
CA ASN A 175 -25.53 -11.52 -6.06
C ASN A 175 -24.15 -10.83 -6.17
N SER A 176 -23.78 -10.38 -7.36
CA SER A 176 -22.51 -9.70 -7.63
C SER A 176 -22.18 -8.56 -6.63
N ARG A 177 -23.22 -7.87 -6.11
CA ARG A 177 -23.05 -6.80 -5.09
C ARG A 177 -22.48 -7.29 -3.75
N GLN A 178 -22.56 -8.60 -3.47
CA GLN A 178 -21.99 -9.22 -2.27
C GLN A 178 -20.62 -9.85 -2.53
N CYS A 179 -20.15 -9.78 -3.77
CA CYS A 179 -18.83 -10.24 -4.19
C CYS A 179 -17.84 -9.07 -4.23
N VAL A 180 -16.61 -9.34 -3.82
CA VAL A 180 -15.50 -8.39 -3.92
C VAL A 180 -14.34 -9.09 -4.63
N ALA A 181 -13.74 -8.40 -5.57
CA ALA A 181 -12.54 -8.85 -6.26
C ALA A 181 -11.31 -8.04 -5.83
N ILE A 182 -10.20 -8.72 -5.61
CA ILE A 182 -8.87 -8.10 -5.41
C ILE A 182 -8.01 -8.46 -6.63
N LEU A 183 -7.48 -7.47 -7.32
CA LEU A 183 -6.59 -7.66 -8.46
C LEU A 183 -5.17 -7.25 -8.07
N ILE A 184 -4.20 -8.12 -8.33
CA ILE A 184 -2.78 -7.89 -8.03
C ILE A 184 -2.01 -7.70 -9.33
N SER A 185 -1.40 -6.53 -9.49
CA SER A 185 -0.55 -6.22 -10.63
C SER A 185 0.60 -5.33 -10.21
N PHE A 186 1.83 -5.85 -10.13
CA PHE A 186 2.99 -5.11 -9.61
C PHE A 186 3.21 -3.77 -10.28
N THR A 187 3.09 -3.71 -11.60
CA THR A 187 3.22 -2.46 -12.36
C THR A 187 1.90 -1.67 -12.44
N GLY A 188 0.76 -2.34 -12.17
CA GLY A 188 -0.56 -1.79 -12.43
C GLY A 188 -0.93 -1.69 -13.92
N ASN A 189 -0.11 -2.24 -14.83
CA ASN A 189 -0.27 -2.13 -16.29
C ASN A 189 -0.46 -3.48 -16.99
N ASN A 190 -0.66 -4.56 -16.23
CA ASN A 190 -0.90 -5.87 -16.84
C ASN A 190 -2.23 -5.88 -17.60
N SER A 191 -2.19 -6.13 -18.91
CA SER A 191 -3.34 -6.06 -19.81
C SER A 191 -4.43 -7.07 -19.45
N GLU A 192 -4.06 -8.25 -18.94
CA GLU A 192 -5.02 -9.27 -18.49
C GLU A 192 -5.75 -8.81 -17.23
N MET A 193 -5.05 -8.24 -16.24
CA MET A 193 -5.68 -7.67 -15.05
C MET A 193 -6.62 -6.52 -15.40
N ILE A 194 -6.27 -5.68 -16.36
CA ILE A 194 -7.13 -4.61 -16.86
C ILE A 194 -8.38 -5.19 -17.54
N LYS A 195 -8.21 -6.24 -18.35
CA LYS A 195 -9.34 -6.96 -18.98
C LYS A 195 -10.27 -7.53 -17.91
N ILE A 196 -9.74 -8.23 -16.91
CA ILE A 196 -10.50 -8.79 -15.80
C ILE A 196 -11.26 -7.70 -15.05
N ALA A 197 -10.62 -6.58 -14.73
CA ALA A 197 -11.24 -5.44 -14.05
C ALA A 197 -12.47 -4.93 -14.81
N LYS A 198 -12.37 -4.78 -16.13
CA LYS A 198 -13.49 -4.35 -17.00
C LYS A 198 -14.68 -5.31 -16.94
N TYR A 199 -14.44 -6.63 -16.95
CA TYR A 199 -15.50 -7.62 -16.83
C TYR A 199 -16.15 -7.61 -15.44
N LEU A 200 -15.35 -7.54 -14.38
CA LEU A 200 -15.83 -7.46 -13.00
C LEU A 200 -16.70 -6.22 -12.77
N LYS A 201 -16.27 -5.07 -13.27
CA LYS A 201 -17.04 -3.83 -13.21
C LYS A 201 -18.37 -3.95 -13.99
N LYS A 202 -18.36 -4.56 -15.19
CA LYS A 202 -19.55 -4.82 -15.97
C LYS A 202 -20.54 -5.73 -15.25
N ALA A 203 -20.04 -6.70 -14.48
CA ALA A 203 -20.85 -7.59 -13.63
C ALA A 203 -21.35 -6.93 -12.34
N GLY A 204 -20.96 -5.69 -12.04
CA GLY A 204 -21.34 -4.97 -10.81
C GLY A 204 -20.59 -5.45 -9.57
N ILE A 205 -19.46 -6.14 -9.75
CA ILE A 205 -18.59 -6.60 -8.65
C ILE A 205 -17.70 -5.44 -8.20
N TYR A 206 -17.52 -5.30 -6.90
CA TYR A 206 -16.64 -4.29 -6.33
C TYR A 206 -15.18 -4.70 -6.52
N VAL A 207 -14.39 -3.83 -7.12
CA VAL A 207 -13.01 -4.12 -7.52
C VAL A 207 -12.02 -3.30 -6.68
N ILE A 208 -11.15 -4.01 -5.97
CA ILE A 208 -9.98 -3.47 -5.28
C ILE A 208 -8.76 -3.86 -6.11
N ALA A 209 -7.87 -2.93 -6.39
CA ALA A 209 -6.62 -3.24 -7.06
C ALA A 209 -5.42 -2.88 -6.18
N ILE A 210 -4.38 -3.71 -6.23
CA ILE A 210 -3.09 -3.53 -5.54
C ILE A 210 -2.01 -3.51 -6.61
N GLY A 211 -1.24 -2.43 -6.67
CA GLY A 211 -0.19 -2.30 -7.70
C GLY A 211 0.67 -1.07 -7.55
N GLY A 212 1.64 -0.92 -8.44
CA GLY A 212 2.56 0.20 -8.46
C GLY A 212 1.88 1.54 -8.78
N LYS A 213 2.56 2.62 -8.43
CA LYS A 213 2.07 3.98 -8.71
C LYS A 213 1.88 4.23 -10.20
N LYS A 214 0.81 4.97 -10.55
CA LYS A 214 0.48 5.36 -11.93
C LYS A 214 0.10 4.19 -12.86
N GLY A 215 -0.26 3.03 -12.34
CA GLY A 215 -0.76 1.93 -13.16
C GLY A 215 -2.12 2.24 -13.80
N GLU A 216 -2.32 1.84 -15.06
CA GLU A 216 -3.58 2.03 -15.80
C GLU A 216 -4.78 1.33 -15.10
N LEU A 217 -4.54 0.25 -14.38
CA LEU A 217 -5.53 -0.52 -13.65
C LEU A 217 -6.34 0.34 -12.66
N GLN A 218 -5.76 1.45 -12.13
CA GLN A 218 -6.46 2.39 -11.26
C GLN A 218 -7.73 2.99 -11.88
N ASN A 219 -7.81 3.07 -13.21
CA ASN A 219 -8.95 3.62 -13.93
C ASN A 219 -10.14 2.66 -13.99
N TYR A 220 -9.93 1.39 -13.60
CA TYR A 220 -10.92 0.31 -13.74
C TYR A 220 -11.26 -0.37 -12.40
N CYS A 221 -10.90 0.24 -11.26
CA CYS A 221 -11.21 -0.27 -9.94
C CYS A 221 -11.97 0.76 -9.10
N ASP A 222 -12.61 0.31 -8.02
CA ASP A 222 -13.28 1.17 -7.04
C ASP A 222 -12.28 1.76 -6.05
N ILE A 223 -11.29 0.95 -5.64
CA ILE A 223 -10.20 1.39 -4.78
C ILE A 223 -8.88 0.86 -5.35
N TYR A 224 -7.89 1.75 -5.42
CA TYR A 224 -6.52 1.40 -5.78
C TYR A 224 -5.59 1.63 -4.59
N LEU A 225 -4.90 0.58 -4.17
CA LEU A 225 -3.87 0.61 -3.13
C LEU A 225 -2.50 0.61 -3.80
N ASN A 226 -1.74 1.66 -3.55
CA ASN A 226 -0.37 1.75 -4.07
C ASN A 226 0.57 0.90 -3.23
N VAL A 227 1.42 0.15 -3.90
CA VAL A 227 2.56 -0.57 -3.30
C VAL A 227 3.86 -0.06 -3.90
N TYR A 228 4.93 -0.16 -3.12
CA TYR A 228 6.25 0.18 -3.61
C TYR A 228 6.70 -0.84 -4.65
N SER A 229 7.24 -0.33 -5.75
CA SER A 229 7.91 -1.12 -6.78
C SER A 229 9.17 -0.36 -7.18
N SER A 230 10.33 -0.97 -7.05
CA SER A 230 11.58 -0.41 -7.56
C SER A 230 11.64 -0.64 -9.05
N GLN A 231 11.95 0.41 -9.82
CA GLN A 231 12.15 0.30 -11.26
C GLN A 231 13.63 0.23 -11.65
N ASP A 232 14.52 0.38 -10.66
CA ASP A 232 15.93 0.64 -10.92
C ASP A 232 16.75 -0.64 -11.10
N ILE A 233 16.22 -1.81 -10.66
CA ILE A 233 16.96 -3.09 -10.75
C ILE A 233 16.00 -4.21 -11.16
N LEU A 234 16.11 -4.66 -12.39
CA LEU A 234 15.24 -5.67 -13.01
C LEU A 234 15.03 -6.93 -12.17
N SER A 235 16.10 -7.47 -11.57
CA SER A 235 16.03 -8.70 -10.78
C SER A 235 15.44 -8.50 -9.39
N LEU A 236 15.56 -7.32 -8.80
CA LEU A 236 15.08 -7.02 -7.44
C LEU A 236 13.69 -6.36 -7.42
N GLU A 237 13.20 -5.87 -8.56
CA GLU A 237 11.84 -5.35 -8.71
C GLU A 237 10.79 -6.39 -8.28
N VAL A 238 11.00 -7.65 -8.66
CA VAL A 238 10.11 -8.75 -8.26
C VAL A 238 10.08 -8.90 -6.76
N ASN A 239 11.25 -8.88 -6.09
CA ASN A 239 11.34 -9.04 -4.63
C ASN A 239 10.70 -7.85 -3.89
N THR A 240 10.90 -6.62 -4.36
CA THR A 240 10.33 -5.43 -3.75
C THR A 240 8.81 -5.39 -3.88
N SER A 241 8.29 -5.62 -5.08
CA SER A 241 6.85 -5.62 -5.35
C SER A 241 6.14 -6.79 -4.66
N PHE A 242 6.80 -7.96 -4.61
CA PHE A 242 6.30 -9.14 -3.89
C PHE A 242 6.13 -8.81 -2.40
N THR A 243 7.20 -8.37 -1.74
CA THR A 243 7.20 -8.02 -0.31
C THR A 243 6.19 -6.92 0.02
N ALA A 244 6.14 -5.87 -0.79
CA ALA A 244 5.20 -4.77 -0.63
C ALA A 244 3.73 -5.22 -0.73
N THR A 245 3.42 -6.09 -1.71
CA THR A 245 2.07 -6.64 -1.90
C THR A 245 1.69 -7.58 -0.76
N MET A 246 2.61 -8.44 -0.33
CA MET A 246 2.43 -9.33 0.83
C MET A 246 2.11 -8.53 2.10
N TYR A 247 2.86 -7.47 2.36
CA TYR A 247 2.62 -6.59 3.50
C TYR A 247 1.19 -6.02 3.50
N VAL A 248 0.71 -5.50 2.36
CA VAL A 248 -0.66 -4.95 2.26
C VAL A 248 -1.72 -6.02 2.53
N LEU A 249 -1.55 -7.21 1.95
CA LEU A 249 -2.48 -8.32 2.14
C LEU A 249 -2.46 -8.85 3.58
N ASP A 250 -1.31 -8.85 4.24
CA ASP A 250 -1.20 -9.22 5.64
C ASP A 250 -1.86 -8.19 6.57
N VAL A 251 -1.72 -6.88 6.27
CA VAL A 251 -2.47 -5.83 6.97
C VAL A 251 -3.98 -6.03 6.82
N ILE A 252 -4.46 -6.37 5.61
CA ILE A 252 -5.87 -6.67 5.36
C ILE A 252 -6.30 -7.90 6.17
N PHE A 253 -5.55 -9.00 6.08
CA PHE A 253 -5.86 -10.24 6.79
C PHE A 253 -5.96 -10.03 8.30
N VAL A 254 -4.93 -9.43 8.91
CA VAL A 254 -4.92 -9.17 10.37
C VAL A 254 -6.05 -8.22 10.77
N SER A 255 -6.35 -7.23 9.95
CA SER A 255 -7.48 -6.31 10.21
C SER A 255 -8.83 -7.03 10.16
N LEU A 256 -9.03 -7.98 9.24
CA LEU A 256 -10.23 -8.81 9.20
C LEU A 256 -10.31 -9.74 10.41
N LEU A 257 -9.18 -10.35 10.80
CA LEU A 257 -9.09 -11.20 11.99
C LEU A 257 -9.50 -10.44 13.26
N VAL A 258 -8.97 -9.23 13.44
CA VAL A 258 -9.28 -8.38 14.62
C VAL A 258 -10.73 -7.93 14.62
N LYS A 259 -11.31 -7.66 13.45
CA LYS A 259 -12.69 -7.18 13.35
C LYS A 259 -13.72 -8.19 13.87
N ASP A 260 -13.48 -9.47 13.69
CA ASP A 260 -14.33 -10.58 14.16
C ASP A 260 -13.58 -11.47 15.18
N TYR A 261 -12.75 -10.85 16.03
CA TYR A 261 -11.78 -11.54 16.89
C TYR A 261 -12.37 -12.67 17.71
N GLN A 262 -13.50 -12.44 18.43
CA GLN A 262 -14.13 -13.45 19.28
C GLN A 262 -14.61 -14.66 18.48
N SER A 263 -15.19 -14.46 17.32
CA SER A 263 -15.63 -15.53 16.43
C SER A 263 -14.43 -16.35 15.92
N ASN A 264 -13.36 -15.65 15.50
CA ASN A 264 -12.15 -16.30 15.00
C ASN A 264 -11.43 -17.12 16.07
N VAL A 265 -11.30 -16.58 17.31
CA VAL A 265 -10.72 -17.32 18.43
C VAL A 265 -11.56 -18.56 18.76
N THR A 266 -12.88 -18.43 18.80
CA THR A 266 -13.78 -19.57 19.06
C THR A 266 -13.61 -20.68 18.00
N THR A 267 -13.48 -20.30 16.74
CA THR A 267 -13.27 -21.25 15.64
C THR A 267 -11.92 -21.95 15.78
N THR A 268 -10.86 -21.20 16.10
CA THR A 268 -9.53 -21.79 16.33
C THR A 268 -9.53 -22.78 17.49
N LEU A 269 -10.19 -22.45 18.59
CA LEU A 269 -10.31 -23.36 19.74
C LEU A 269 -11.04 -24.66 19.37
N LYS A 270 -12.10 -24.61 18.55
CA LYS A 270 -12.80 -25.80 18.05
C LYS A 270 -11.88 -26.70 17.22
N VAL A 271 -11.00 -26.13 16.40
CA VAL A 271 -10.02 -26.91 15.61
C VAL A 271 -9.05 -27.63 16.55
N ILE A 272 -8.48 -26.93 17.52
CA ILE A 272 -7.55 -27.50 18.51
C ILE A 272 -8.25 -28.65 19.32
N ASP A 273 -9.47 -28.43 19.77
CA ASP A 273 -10.24 -29.42 20.50
C ASP A 273 -10.54 -30.68 19.65
N PHE A 274 -10.75 -30.50 18.35
CA PHE A 274 -10.97 -31.60 17.42
C PHE A 274 -9.70 -32.45 17.21
N GLU A 275 -8.54 -31.79 17.09
CA GLU A 275 -7.24 -32.48 16.95
C GLU A 275 -6.83 -33.22 18.21
N ASN A 276 -7.11 -32.67 19.40
CA ASN A 276 -6.78 -33.29 20.68
C ASN A 276 -7.68 -34.48 21.05
N LYS A 277 -8.79 -34.69 20.35
CA LYS A 277 -9.72 -35.85 20.57
C LYS A 277 -9.38 -37.07 19.73
N LYS A 278 -8.32 -37.03 18.93
CA LYS A 278 -7.74 -38.14 18.19
C LYS A 278 -6.61 -38.80 18.97
#